data_4a75f5e702901b7cfdd8a815529d71a1
#
_entry.id   4a75f5e702901b7cfdd8a815529d71a1
#
_cell.length_a   1.000
_cell.length_b   1.000
_cell.length_c   1.000
_cell.angle_alpha   90.00
_cell.angle_beta   90.00
_cell.angle_gamma   90.00
#
_symmetry.space_group_name_H-M   'P 1'
#
loop_
_entity.id
_entity.type
_entity.pdbx_description
1 polymer ?
#
loop_
_entity_poly.entity_id
_entity_poly.type
_entity_poly.pdbx_seq_one_letter_code
_entity_poly.pdbx_strand_id
1 'polypeptide(L)'
;MFKNLIPKIFYAHLQDGLDFFVDGLGFTVLHQDAGMAVIARDGAKAYLIEHAECAALDRPELSIDTDAIDGIYAEMTERAPQLLHPNSNRIAQKPWGSREFAMLDKTTVCVVFRQWPDQG
;
A
#
# COMPACT_ATOMS: atom_id res chain seq x y z
N MET A 1 23.35 -7.90 -10.30
CA MET A 1 22.29 -6.91 -10.52
C MET A 1 21.13 -7.17 -9.56
N PHE A 2 20.78 -6.18 -8.75
CA PHE A 2 19.57 -6.27 -7.95
C PHE A 2 18.34 -6.07 -8.85
N LYS A 3 17.25 -6.76 -8.54
CA LYS A 3 16.01 -6.66 -9.34
C LYS A 3 14.91 -5.91 -8.59
N ASN A 4 14.62 -6.31 -7.37
CA ASN A 4 13.53 -5.72 -6.59
C ASN A 4 13.86 -5.72 -5.12
N LEU A 5 13.31 -4.77 -4.40
CA LEU A 5 13.25 -4.78 -2.95
C LEU A 5 11.80 -5.04 -2.56
N ILE A 6 11.53 -6.17 -1.92
CA ILE A 6 10.16 -6.62 -1.68
C ILE A 6 9.91 -6.70 -0.18
N PRO A 7 9.01 -5.87 0.37
CA PRO A 7 8.72 -5.90 1.80
C PRO A 7 7.90 -7.13 2.18
N LYS A 8 8.08 -7.56 3.42
CA LYS A 8 7.16 -8.47 4.12
C LYS A 8 6.29 -7.64 5.05
N ILE A 9 4.99 -7.88 5.01
CA ILE A 9 4.04 -7.19 5.86
C ILE A 9 3.32 -8.26 6.67
N PHE A 10 3.39 -8.13 7.99
CA PHE A 10 2.81 -9.13 8.88
C PHE A 10 1.40 -8.74 9.28
N TYR A 11 0.51 -9.73 9.32
CA TYR A 11 -0.87 -9.57 9.76
C TYR A 11 -1.22 -10.67 10.76
N ALA A 12 -1.99 -10.33 11.78
CA ALA A 12 -2.53 -11.34 12.68
C ALA A 12 -3.48 -12.27 11.93
N HIS A 13 -4.22 -11.72 10.98
CA HIS A 13 -5.10 -12.47 10.08
C HIS A 13 -4.77 -12.07 8.64
N LEU A 14 -4.35 -13.03 7.84
CA LEU A 14 -3.96 -12.79 6.44
C LEU A 14 -5.07 -12.06 5.66
N GLN A 15 -6.32 -12.39 5.95
CA GLN A 15 -7.47 -11.77 5.28
C GLN A 15 -7.49 -10.25 5.41
N ASP A 16 -7.03 -9.70 6.54
CA ASP A 16 -6.97 -8.25 6.73
C ASP A 16 -6.04 -7.60 5.70
N GLY A 17 -4.91 -8.23 5.40
CA GLY A 17 -4.00 -7.75 4.38
C GLY A 17 -4.58 -7.87 2.97
N LEU A 18 -5.26 -8.98 2.69
CA LEU A 18 -5.91 -9.17 1.39
C LEU A 18 -7.03 -8.16 1.17
N ASP A 19 -7.83 -7.89 2.19
CA ASP A 19 -8.90 -6.89 2.10
C ASP A 19 -8.35 -5.51 1.74
N PHE A 20 -7.22 -5.14 2.34
CA PHE A 20 -6.61 -3.84 2.09
C PHE A 20 -5.91 -3.79 0.74
N PHE A 21 -4.99 -4.70 0.48
CA PHE A 21 -4.15 -4.63 -0.71
C PHE A 21 -4.87 -5.09 -1.98
N VAL A 22 -5.67 -6.13 -1.91
CA VAL A 22 -6.34 -6.68 -3.09
C VAL A 22 -7.66 -5.96 -3.34
N ASP A 23 -8.58 -6.02 -2.41
CA ASP A 23 -9.89 -5.39 -2.58
C ASP A 23 -9.78 -3.87 -2.55
N GLY A 24 -8.98 -3.33 -1.65
CA GLY A 24 -8.81 -1.88 -1.50
C GLY A 24 -7.93 -1.25 -2.55
N LEU A 25 -6.67 -1.72 -2.66
CA LEU A 25 -5.65 -1.08 -3.49
C LEU A 25 -5.50 -1.69 -4.90
N GLY A 26 -6.23 -2.76 -5.18
CA GLY A 26 -6.24 -3.34 -6.52
C GLY A 26 -5.06 -4.22 -6.87
N PHE A 27 -4.32 -4.71 -5.87
CA PHE A 27 -3.26 -5.68 -6.12
C PHE A 27 -3.85 -7.01 -6.56
N THR A 28 -3.08 -7.79 -7.30
CA THR A 28 -3.41 -9.14 -7.73
C THR A 28 -2.64 -10.14 -6.89
N VAL A 29 -3.30 -11.24 -6.50
CA VAL A 29 -2.64 -12.34 -5.81
C VAL A 29 -1.90 -13.19 -6.84
N LEU A 30 -0.58 -13.29 -6.71
CA LEU A 30 0.26 -14.13 -7.57
C LEU A 30 0.38 -15.55 -7.01
N HIS A 31 0.37 -15.68 -5.69
CA HIS A 31 0.44 -16.96 -4.98
C HIS A 31 -0.18 -16.79 -3.61
N GLN A 32 -0.86 -17.81 -3.13
CA GLN A 32 -1.43 -17.81 -1.79
C GLN A 32 -1.46 -19.23 -1.24
N ASP A 33 -1.09 -19.37 0.03
CA ASP A 33 -1.33 -20.57 0.82
C ASP A 33 -1.93 -20.19 2.17
N ALA A 34 -1.96 -21.13 3.12
CA ALA A 34 -2.64 -20.90 4.40
C ALA A 34 -2.00 -19.78 5.24
N GLY A 35 -0.71 -19.50 5.05
CA GLY A 35 0.03 -18.57 5.90
C GLY A 35 0.60 -17.36 5.18
N MET A 36 0.49 -17.27 3.86
CA MET A 36 1.10 -16.15 3.14
C MET A 36 0.44 -15.89 1.79
N ALA A 37 0.63 -14.69 1.30
CA ALA A 37 0.24 -14.32 -0.06
C ALA A 37 1.34 -13.48 -0.69
N VAL A 38 1.57 -13.68 -1.99
CA VAL A 38 2.41 -12.81 -2.81
C VAL A 38 1.48 -11.96 -3.65
N ILE A 39 1.61 -10.65 -3.53
CA ILE A 39 0.73 -9.71 -4.21
C ILE A 39 1.54 -8.74 -5.04
N ALA A 40 0.93 -8.27 -6.14
CA ALA A 40 1.58 -7.30 -7.02
C ALA A 40 0.56 -6.44 -7.74
N ARG A 41 0.94 -5.21 -8.03
CA ARG A 41 0.25 -4.33 -8.97
C ARG A 41 1.31 -3.49 -9.68
N ASP A 42 1.30 -3.55 -11.00
CA ASP A 42 2.33 -2.91 -11.83
C ASP A 42 3.73 -3.32 -11.33
N GLY A 43 4.59 -2.38 -11.02
CA GLY A 43 5.93 -2.66 -10.49
C GLY A 43 6.01 -2.86 -8.98
N ALA A 44 4.90 -2.71 -8.25
CA ALA A 44 4.89 -2.88 -6.80
C ALA A 44 4.58 -4.33 -6.42
N LYS A 45 5.28 -4.85 -5.41
CA LYS A 45 5.13 -6.24 -4.97
C LYS A 45 5.36 -6.33 -3.46
N ALA A 46 4.68 -7.23 -2.80
CA ALA A 46 4.86 -7.46 -1.37
C ALA A 46 4.53 -8.91 -1.01
N TYR A 47 5.07 -9.35 0.12
CA TYR A 47 4.68 -10.61 0.76
C TYR A 47 3.83 -10.28 1.97
N LEU A 48 2.62 -10.86 2.04
CA LEU A 48 1.76 -10.77 3.21
C LEU A 48 1.92 -12.07 3.99
N ILE A 49 2.27 -11.98 5.27
CA ILE A 49 2.57 -13.13 6.11
C ILE A 49 1.65 -13.12 7.32
N GLU A 50 0.96 -14.23 7.58
CA GLU A 50 0.17 -14.37 8.79
C GLU A 50 1.09 -14.73 9.96
N HIS A 51 1.28 -13.79 10.88
CA HIS A 51 2.14 -13.97 12.05
C HIS A 51 1.75 -12.93 13.09
N ALA A 52 0.96 -13.36 14.07
CA ALA A 52 0.36 -12.44 15.04
C ALA A 52 1.39 -11.70 15.89
N GLU A 53 2.45 -12.39 16.32
CA GLU A 53 3.48 -11.77 17.17
C GLU A 53 4.22 -10.65 16.42
N CYS A 54 4.63 -10.91 15.19
CA CYS A 54 5.30 -9.89 14.37
C CYS A 54 4.36 -8.74 14.04
N ALA A 55 3.09 -9.03 13.77
CA ALA A 55 2.09 -8.01 13.47
C ALA A 55 1.86 -7.07 14.67
N ALA A 56 2.04 -7.56 15.90
CA ALA A 56 1.84 -6.77 17.11
C ALA A 56 3.02 -5.84 17.42
N LEU A 57 4.19 -6.04 16.81
CA LEU A 57 5.38 -5.27 17.14
C LEU A 57 5.38 -3.89 16.52
N ASP A 58 5.13 -3.81 15.22
CA ASP A 58 5.17 -2.54 14.50
C ASP A 58 4.32 -2.63 13.24
N ARG A 59 3.72 -1.49 12.88
CA ARG A 59 2.93 -1.40 11.65
C ARG A 59 3.65 -0.50 10.66
N PRO A 60 4.03 -1.03 9.47
CA PRO A 60 4.86 -0.28 8.56
C PRO A 60 4.12 0.84 7.84
N GLU A 61 4.87 1.87 7.49
CA GLU A 61 4.48 2.83 6.48
C GLU A 61 5.26 2.51 5.21
N LEU A 62 4.53 2.28 4.12
CA LEU A 62 5.11 1.96 2.84
C LEU A 62 4.90 3.11 1.87
N SER A 63 5.79 3.25 0.90
CA SER A 63 5.68 4.27 -0.12
C SER A 63 5.58 3.63 -1.48
N ILE A 64 4.61 4.09 -2.27
CA ILE A 64 4.48 3.70 -3.67
C ILE A 64 4.65 4.95 -4.52
N ASP A 65 5.69 4.97 -5.32
CA ASP A 65 5.88 6.04 -6.30
C ASP A 65 5.02 5.77 -7.53
N THR A 66 4.40 6.81 -8.05
CA THR A 66 3.58 6.70 -9.24
C THR A 66 3.79 7.92 -10.14
N ASP A 67 3.54 7.75 -11.41
CA ASP A 67 3.50 8.85 -12.39
C ASP A 67 2.08 9.31 -12.70
N ALA A 68 1.09 8.82 -11.96
CA ALA A 68 -0.33 9.05 -12.23
C ALA A 68 -1.15 9.22 -10.94
N ILE A 69 -0.66 10.06 -10.02
CA ILE A 69 -1.29 10.18 -8.69
C ILE A 69 -2.74 10.66 -8.75
N ASP A 70 -3.07 11.54 -9.69
CA ASP A 70 -4.44 12.04 -9.82
C ASP A 70 -5.41 10.91 -10.20
N GLY A 71 -5.00 10.03 -11.12
CA GLY A 71 -5.79 8.87 -11.52
C GLY A 71 -5.90 7.84 -10.40
N ILE A 72 -4.82 7.60 -9.67
CA ILE A 72 -4.81 6.70 -8.52
C ILE A 72 -5.74 7.23 -7.42
N TYR A 73 -5.67 8.52 -7.13
CA TYR A 73 -6.55 9.13 -6.13
C TYR A 73 -8.02 9.00 -6.51
N ALA A 74 -8.35 9.25 -7.77
CA ALA A 74 -9.73 9.11 -8.27
C ALA A 74 -10.21 7.66 -8.14
N GLU A 75 -9.36 6.71 -8.51
CA GLU A 75 -9.67 5.28 -8.37
C GLU A 75 -9.94 4.91 -6.90
N MET A 76 -9.05 5.31 -5.99
CA MET A 76 -9.16 4.95 -4.58
C MET A 76 -10.36 5.61 -3.90
N THR A 77 -10.67 6.84 -4.28
CA THR A 77 -11.83 7.55 -3.75
C THR A 77 -13.13 6.86 -4.15
N GLU A 78 -13.19 6.30 -5.34
CA GLU A 78 -14.35 5.55 -5.82
C GLU A 78 -14.39 4.13 -5.25
N ARG A 79 -13.23 3.46 -5.26
CA ARG A 79 -13.10 2.04 -4.93
C ARG A 79 -13.16 1.76 -3.43
N ALA A 80 -12.46 2.58 -2.64
CA ALA A 80 -12.27 2.32 -1.21
C ALA A 80 -12.11 3.62 -0.42
N PRO A 81 -13.13 4.51 -0.44
CA PRO A 81 -13.01 5.81 0.23
C PRO A 81 -12.80 5.67 1.74
N GLN A 82 -13.29 4.58 2.34
CA GLN A 82 -13.15 4.32 3.77
C GLN A 82 -11.72 4.03 4.18
N LEU A 83 -10.84 3.70 3.23
CA LEU A 83 -9.43 3.40 3.50
C LEU A 83 -8.53 4.63 3.36
N LEU A 84 -9.05 5.77 2.90
CA LEU A 84 -8.26 7.00 2.86
C LEU A 84 -7.83 7.37 4.27
N HIS A 85 -6.53 7.69 4.42
CA HIS A 85 -5.97 8.05 5.73
C HIS A 85 -6.62 9.34 6.25
N PRO A 86 -7.13 9.38 7.49
CA PRO A 86 -7.87 10.55 7.98
C PRO A 86 -7.07 11.86 7.95
N ASN A 87 -5.74 11.78 8.06
CA ASN A 87 -4.88 12.96 8.04
C ASN A 87 -4.19 13.21 6.70
N SER A 88 -4.45 12.38 5.69
CA SER A 88 -3.82 12.45 4.37
C SER A 88 -4.79 11.97 3.29
N ASN A 89 -6.04 12.38 3.40
CA ASN A 89 -7.11 11.91 2.53
C ASN A 89 -7.27 12.71 1.24
N ARG A 90 -6.37 13.64 0.99
CA ARG A 90 -6.35 14.47 -0.23
C ARG A 90 -4.93 14.60 -0.72
N ILE A 91 -4.76 14.75 -2.03
CA ILE A 91 -3.45 15.03 -2.60
C ILE A 91 -2.97 16.38 -2.08
N ALA A 92 -1.77 16.40 -1.51
CA ALA A 92 -1.13 17.60 -0.99
C ALA A 92 0.29 17.73 -1.56
N GLN A 93 0.67 18.97 -1.91
CA GLN A 93 2.03 19.29 -2.28
C GLN A 93 2.89 19.36 -1.03
N LYS A 94 3.99 18.60 -1.02
CA LYS A 94 4.89 18.57 0.15
C LYS A 94 6.10 19.48 -0.06
N PRO A 95 6.69 19.98 1.06
CA PRO A 95 7.86 20.87 0.94
C PRO A 95 9.05 20.25 0.21
N TRP A 96 9.18 18.91 0.24
CA TRP A 96 10.26 18.21 -0.45
C TRP A 96 9.97 17.94 -1.94
N GLY A 97 8.83 18.39 -2.44
CA GLY A 97 8.54 18.39 -3.88
C GLY A 97 7.52 17.40 -4.37
N SER A 98 7.22 16.35 -3.62
CA SER A 98 6.26 15.34 -4.05
C SER A 98 4.81 15.77 -3.77
N ARG A 99 3.88 15.21 -4.56
CA ARG A 99 2.45 15.27 -4.28
C ARG A 99 2.06 13.92 -3.68
N GLU A 100 1.29 13.94 -2.58
CA GLU A 100 1.05 12.73 -1.80
C GLU A 100 -0.36 12.65 -1.26
N PHE A 101 -0.87 11.42 -1.14
CA PHE A 101 -1.99 11.07 -0.28
C PHE A 101 -1.73 9.66 0.29
N ALA A 102 -2.49 9.27 1.30
CA ALA A 102 -2.25 7.98 1.97
C ALA A 102 -3.52 7.18 2.16
N MET A 103 -3.34 5.86 2.21
CA MET A 103 -4.36 4.88 2.56
C MET A 103 -3.93 4.18 3.85
N LEU A 104 -4.89 3.82 4.69
CA LEU A 104 -4.63 3.21 5.99
C LEU A 104 -5.58 2.03 6.20
N ASP A 105 -5.03 0.86 6.58
CA ASP A 105 -5.90 -0.26 6.88
C ASP A 105 -6.34 -0.24 8.35
N LYS A 106 -7.24 -1.15 8.70
CA LYS A 106 -7.77 -1.22 10.07
C LYS A 106 -6.72 -1.64 11.09
N THR A 107 -5.60 -2.21 10.65
CA THR A 107 -4.50 -2.62 11.53
C THR A 107 -3.40 -1.57 11.58
N THR A 108 -3.60 -0.43 10.93
CA THR A 108 -2.70 0.73 10.85
C THR A 108 -1.48 0.55 9.95
N VAL A 109 -1.50 -0.39 9.03
CA VAL A 109 -0.56 -0.40 7.91
C VAL A 109 -0.92 0.77 6.99
N CYS A 110 0.06 1.61 6.69
CA CYS A 110 -0.13 2.83 5.90
C CYS A 110 0.61 2.71 4.57
N VAL A 111 -0.07 3.07 3.48
CA VAL A 111 0.56 3.18 2.17
C VAL A 111 0.43 4.61 1.69
N VAL A 112 1.57 5.27 1.47
CA VAL A 112 1.63 6.64 0.96
C VAL A 112 1.90 6.57 -0.53
N PHE A 113 1.02 7.15 -1.33
CA PHE A 113 1.23 7.31 -2.76
C PHE A 113 1.93 8.64 -3.00
N ARG A 114 3.02 8.61 -3.78
CA ARG A 114 3.85 9.79 -4.07
C ARG A 114 4.10 9.93 -5.55
N GLN A 115 3.97 11.16 -6.02
CA GLN A 115 4.44 11.51 -7.35
C GLN A 115 5.46 12.63 -7.21
N TRP A 116 6.70 12.33 -7.59
CA TRP A 116 7.79 13.27 -7.59
C TRP A 116 7.75 14.12 -8.85
N PRO A 117 8.30 15.35 -8.82
CA PRO A 117 8.41 16.16 -10.03
C PRO A 117 9.17 15.40 -11.10
N ASP A 118 8.78 15.60 -12.35
CA ASP A 118 9.51 15.05 -13.48
C ASP A 118 10.92 15.63 -13.47
N GLN A 119 11.91 14.73 -13.54
CA GLN A 119 13.31 15.12 -13.50
C GLN A 119 13.94 15.19 -14.89
N GLY A 120 13.11 15.08 -15.90
CA GLY A 120 13.42 15.04 -17.32
C GLY A 120 14.32 16.00 -17.93
#